data_b0dd409d0afda4bc1082d73399835e5f
#
_entry.id   b0dd409d0afda4bc1082d73399835e5f
#
_cell.length_a   1.000
_cell.length_b   1.000
_cell.length_c   1.000
_cell.angle_alpha   90.00
_cell.angle_beta   90.00
_cell.angle_gamma   90.00
#
_symmetry.space_group_name_H-M   'P 1'
#
loop_
_entity.id
_entity.type
_entity.pdbx_description
1 polymer ?
#
loop_
_entity_poly.entity_id
_entity_poly.type
_entity_poly.pdbx_seq_one_letter_code
_entity_poly.pdbx_strand_id
1 'polypeptide(L)'
;PKNGVVVATTRPETMLADTAVAVHPEDPRYAKAVGKHVILPLVGRKLPVIADPYVSREFGTGALKITPGHDFNDSEVGQRHGLRVIATLLPDGTLNEEFLTDASDEVRQRLQPLIGLDRFEVRRSVLDDLRREGFLLKEEPYRYALGRCYRCQTVVEPFPTPQWFIRTKPLAEPAIRVVEEGRVRIIPPLWEKNYFEWMQNIKDWCISRQIWWGHQIPAWYCESCDVGNIVPAAEGGYSIGRDARPIVARERPTGCPRCGGQELVQDPDVLDTWFSSALWPFSTLGWPEQTKELQVFYPTTVLVTAFDILFFWVARMIMMGLKCMEGVPFHQVYIH
;
A
#
# COMPACT_ATOMS: atom_id res chain seq x y z
N PRO A 1 15.64 17.56 -27.41
CA PRO A 1 17.02 17.83 -26.92
C PRO A 1 17.96 16.73 -27.41
N LYS A 2 19.12 17.10 -27.93
CA LYS A 2 20.09 16.15 -28.49
C LYS A 2 20.71 15.18 -27.45
N ASN A 3 20.45 15.38 -26.14
CA ASN A 3 21.04 14.62 -25.02
C ASN A 3 20.02 14.31 -23.91
N GLY A 4 18.83 13.86 -24.23
CA GLY A 4 17.80 13.51 -23.26
C GLY A 4 17.27 12.10 -23.44
N VAL A 5 16.62 11.57 -22.40
CA VAL A 5 15.85 10.32 -22.46
C VAL A 5 14.37 10.68 -22.69
N VAL A 6 13.79 10.08 -23.71
CA VAL A 6 12.37 10.29 -24.03
C VAL A 6 11.54 9.24 -23.31
N VAL A 7 10.55 9.69 -22.56
CA VAL A 7 9.59 8.82 -21.87
C VAL A 7 8.17 9.07 -22.41
N ALA A 8 7.31 8.06 -22.32
CA ALA A 8 5.90 8.19 -22.61
C ALA A 8 5.09 8.03 -21.33
N THR A 9 4.06 8.84 -21.13
CA THR A 9 3.19 8.77 -19.97
C THR A 9 1.76 9.07 -20.32
N THR A 10 0.83 8.41 -19.66
CA THR A 10 -0.61 8.73 -19.69
C THR A 10 -1.01 9.72 -18.58
N ARG A 11 -0.06 10.04 -17.67
CA ARG A 11 -0.28 10.84 -16.46
C ARG A 11 0.76 11.96 -16.32
N PRO A 12 0.76 12.99 -17.19
CA PRO A 12 1.75 14.08 -17.12
C PRO A 12 1.75 14.83 -15.78
N GLU A 13 0.60 14.94 -15.10
CA GLU A 13 0.48 15.59 -13.80
C GLU A 13 1.35 14.95 -12.71
N THR A 14 1.54 13.63 -12.74
CA THR A 14 2.36 12.93 -11.75
C THR A 14 3.86 13.01 -12.05
N MET A 15 4.25 13.47 -13.26
CA MET A 15 5.66 13.64 -13.64
C MET A 15 6.41 14.55 -12.66
N LEU A 16 5.74 15.53 -12.08
CA LEU A 16 6.33 16.43 -11.08
C LEU A 16 6.94 15.70 -9.89
N ALA A 17 6.45 14.47 -9.61
CA ALA A 17 6.90 13.60 -8.53
C ALA A 17 7.84 12.47 -8.97
N ASP A 18 8.34 12.48 -10.20
CA ASP A 18 9.27 11.46 -10.68
C ASP A 18 10.56 11.43 -9.86
N THR A 19 11.05 10.24 -9.57
CA THR A 19 12.27 10.02 -8.76
C THR A 19 13.34 9.22 -9.49
N ALA A 20 13.03 8.60 -10.62
CA ALA A 20 13.99 7.94 -11.50
C ALA A 20 13.45 7.82 -12.93
N VAL A 21 14.34 7.44 -13.84
CA VAL A 21 13.99 6.87 -15.14
C VAL A 21 14.54 5.44 -15.18
N ALA A 22 13.69 4.46 -15.46
CA ALA A 22 14.08 3.05 -15.60
C ALA A 22 14.18 2.64 -17.07
N VAL A 23 15.13 1.76 -17.36
CA VAL A 23 15.34 1.14 -18.68
C VAL A 23 15.59 -0.35 -18.50
N HIS A 24 15.33 -1.16 -19.51
CA HIS A 24 15.66 -2.58 -19.43
C HIS A 24 17.18 -2.79 -19.40
N PRO A 25 17.72 -3.67 -18.52
CA PRO A 25 19.17 -3.87 -18.39
C PRO A 25 19.88 -4.31 -19.69
N GLU A 26 19.17 -5.02 -20.56
CA GLU A 26 19.70 -5.50 -21.86
C GLU A 26 19.39 -4.57 -23.04
N ASP A 27 18.86 -3.36 -22.80
CA ASP A 27 18.55 -2.44 -23.90
C ASP A 27 19.79 -1.64 -24.32
N PRO A 28 20.35 -1.92 -25.50
CA PRO A 28 21.58 -1.26 -25.96
C PRO A 28 21.41 0.24 -26.19
N ARG A 29 20.18 0.70 -26.42
CA ARG A 29 19.88 2.13 -26.65
C ARG A 29 20.24 2.98 -25.43
N TYR A 30 20.09 2.42 -24.24
CA TYR A 30 20.25 3.12 -22.97
C TYR A 30 21.45 2.66 -22.14
N ALA A 31 22.23 1.67 -22.59
CA ALA A 31 23.37 1.12 -21.87
C ALA A 31 24.36 2.17 -21.36
N LYS A 32 24.57 3.26 -22.12
CA LYS A 32 25.45 4.37 -21.71
C LYS A 32 24.80 5.38 -20.76
N ALA A 33 23.49 5.30 -20.57
CA ALA A 33 22.72 6.20 -19.68
C ALA A 33 22.58 5.63 -18.28
N VAL A 34 22.56 4.30 -18.11
CA VAL A 34 22.46 3.64 -16.81
C VAL A 34 23.57 4.12 -15.87
N GLY A 35 23.20 4.43 -14.63
CA GLY A 35 24.09 4.98 -13.61
C GLY A 35 24.38 6.49 -13.75
N LYS A 36 23.87 7.14 -14.78
CA LYS A 36 23.92 8.60 -14.94
C LYS A 36 22.65 9.25 -14.42
N HIS A 37 22.58 10.57 -14.49
CA HIS A 37 21.41 11.35 -14.11
C HIS A 37 20.86 12.12 -15.30
N VAL A 38 19.56 12.29 -15.31
CA VAL A 38 18.81 13.22 -16.17
C VAL A 38 18.16 14.29 -15.32
N ILE A 39 17.80 15.42 -15.93
CA ILE A 39 17.09 16.49 -15.24
C ILE A 39 15.61 16.40 -15.58
N LEU A 40 14.77 16.34 -14.57
CA LEU A 40 13.32 16.39 -14.72
C LEU A 40 12.91 17.79 -15.23
N PRO A 41 12.26 17.89 -16.38
CA PRO A 41 11.75 19.17 -16.87
C PRO A 41 10.84 19.84 -15.84
N LEU A 42 10.71 21.14 -15.92
CA LEU A 42 9.91 22.02 -15.07
C LEU A 42 10.41 22.11 -13.61
N VAL A 43 10.72 20.98 -12.96
CA VAL A 43 11.11 20.91 -11.54
C VAL A 43 12.62 21.08 -11.35
N GLY A 44 13.44 20.63 -12.30
CA GLY A 44 14.90 20.72 -12.20
C GLY A 44 15.54 19.60 -11.36
N ARG A 45 14.76 18.64 -10.84
CA ARG A 45 15.26 17.51 -10.02
C ARG A 45 16.16 16.60 -10.82
N LYS A 46 17.28 16.16 -10.21
CA LYS A 46 18.17 15.14 -10.77
C LYS A 46 17.56 13.74 -10.53
N LEU A 47 17.32 13.01 -11.61
CA LEU A 47 16.78 11.67 -11.59
C LEU A 47 17.87 10.66 -12.00
N PRO A 48 18.15 9.60 -11.23
CA PRO A 48 19.03 8.53 -11.65
C PRO A 48 18.39 7.75 -12.81
N VAL A 49 19.19 7.30 -13.77
CA VAL A 49 18.78 6.31 -14.76
C VAL A 49 19.16 4.93 -14.23
N ILE A 50 18.15 4.11 -13.93
CA ILE A 50 18.29 2.78 -13.34
C ILE A 50 17.99 1.69 -14.35
N ALA A 51 18.54 0.50 -14.14
CA ALA A 51 18.24 -0.69 -14.93
C ALA A 51 17.30 -1.61 -14.15
N ASP A 52 16.12 -1.89 -14.70
CA ASP A 52 15.14 -2.79 -14.08
C ASP A 52 14.46 -3.68 -15.13
N PRO A 53 14.38 -5.01 -14.92
CA PRO A 53 13.77 -5.96 -15.87
C PRO A 53 12.26 -5.77 -16.04
N TYR A 54 11.61 -4.99 -15.18
CA TYR A 54 10.21 -4.61 -15.32
C TYR A 54 9.91 -3.82 -16.60
N VAL A 55 10.90 -3.06 -17.11
CA VAL A 55 10.73 -2.21 -18.30
C VAL A 55 10.70 -3.05 -19.58
N SER A 56 9.61 -2.93 -20.35
CA SER A 56 9.54 -3.55 -21.68
C SER A 56 10.34 -2.75 -22.70
N ARG A 57 11.22 -3.42 -23.44
CA ARG A 57 12.03 -2.81 -24.53
C ARG A 57 11.19 -2.39 -25.73
N GLU A 58 10.06 -3.03 -25.92
CA GLU A 58 9.19 -2.89 -27.10
C GLU A 58 8.02 -1.93 -26.86
N PHE A 59 7.75 -1.60 -25.60
CA PHE A 59 6.64 -0.72 -25.26
C PHE A 59 7.09 0.75 -25.17
N GLY A 60 6.36 1.64 -25.87
CA GLY A 60 6.64 3.07 -25.88
C GLY A 60 8.06 3.38 -26.39
N THR A 61 8.84 4.08 -25.59
CA THR A 61 10.23 4.43 -25.89
C THR A 61 11.26 3.41 -25.36
N GLY A 62 10.83 2.43 -24.56
CA GLY A 62 11.71 1.54 -23.81
C GLY A 62 12.35 2.21 -22.59
N ALA A 63 11.94 3.42 -22.26
CA ALA A 63 12.30 4.11 -21.02
C ALA A 63 11.04 4.53 -20.27
N LEU A 64 10.99 4.22 -18.98
CA LEU A 64 9.86 4.44 -18.10
C LEU A 64 10.21 5.48 -17.04
N LYS A 65 9.38 6.50 -16.87
CA LYS A 65 9.45 7.38 -15.71
C LYS A 65 8.98 6.62 -14.47
N ILE A 66 9.62 6.81 -13.34
CA ILE A 66 9.28 6.12 -12.09
C ILE A 66 8.76 7.13 -11.07
N THR A 67 7.49 6.94 -10.71
CA THR A 67 6.76 7.78 -9.74
C THR A 67 6.19 6.91 -8.61
N PRO A 68 6.99 6.50 -7.63
CA PRO A 68 6.59 5.53 -6.60
C PRO A 68 5.37 5.94 -5.77
N GLY A 69 5.08 7.24 -5.66
CA GLY A 69 3.94 7.77 -4.94
C GLY A 69 2.59 7.67 -5.69
N HIS A 70 2.59 7.33 -6.98
CA HIS A 70 1.39 7.43 -7.82
C HIS A 70 1.13 6.23 -8.73
N ASP A 71 1.95 5.17 -8.63
CA ASP A 71 1.77 3.94 -9.38
C ASP A 71 2.28 2.75 -8.56
N PHE A 72 1.51 1.65 -8.52
CA PHE A 72 1.86 0.46 -7.74
C PHE A 72 3.11 -0.24 -8.26
N ASN A 73 3.26 -0.35 -9.58
CA ASN A 73 4.42 -0.99 -10.18
C ASN A 73 5.67 -0.11 -10.00
N ASP A 74 5.53 1.21 -10.16
CA ASP A 74 6.61 2.16 -9.88
C ASP A 74 7.02 2.12 -8.41
N SER A 75 6.07 1.89 -7.49
CA SER A 75 6.36 1.69 -6.06
C SER A 75 7.22 0.46 -5.81
N GLU A 76 6.92 -0.68 -6.48
CA GLU A 76 7.73 -1.89 -6.38
C GLU A 76 9.14 -1.69 -6.95
N VAL A 77 9.26 -1.01 -8.10
CA VAL A 77 10.56 -0.61 -8.66
C VAL A 77 11.28 0.30 -7.67
N GLY A 78 10.57 1.29 -7.12
CA GLY A 78 11.11 2.22 -6.13
C GLY A 78 11.69 1.53 -4.90
N GLN A 79 10.99 0.53 -4.36
CA GLN A 79 11.46 -0.27 -3.23
C GLN A 79 12.74 -1.07 -3.57
N ARG A 80 12.78 -1.72 -4.75
CA ARG A 80 13.97 -2.48 -5.18
C ARG A 80 15.22 -1.62 -5.32
N HIS A 81 15.04 -0.37 -5.73
CA HIS A 81 16.15 0.57 -5.99
C HIS A 81 16.36 1.61 -4.90
N GLY A 82 15.61 1.54 -3.78
CA GLY A 82 15.71 2.49 -2.67
C GLY A 82 15.37 3.93 -3.07
N LEU A 83 14.42 4.11 -4.01
CA LEU A 83 14.03 5.42 -4.50
C LEU A 83 13.14 6.13 -3.48
N ARG A 84 13.23 7.45 -3.47
CA ARG A 84 12.35 8.30 -2.67
C ARG A 84 10.92 8.22 -3.17
N VAL A 85 9.97 8.21 -2.26
CA VAL A 85 8.53 8.32 -2.54
C VAL A 85 8.12 9.78 -2.37
N ILE A 86 7.59 10.39 -3.44
CA ILE A 86 7.01 11.74 -3.42
C ILE A 86 5.53 11.57 -3.75
N ALA A 87 4.65 11.98 -2.83
CA ALA A 87 3.20 11.91 -2.99
C ALA A 87 2.65 13.33 -3.25
N THR A 88 2.53 13.69 -4.51
CA THR A 88 2.17 15.05 -4.91
C THR A 88 0.65 15.31 -5.04
N LEU A 89 -0.19 14.32 -4.86
CA LEU A 89 -1.64 14.48 -4.82
C LEU A 89 -2.16 14.26 -3.39
N LEU A 90 -3.10 15.10 -2.99
CA LEU A 90 -3.88 14.93 -1.75
C LEU A 90 -5.01 13.90 -1.95
N PRO A 91 -5.67 13.43 -0.89
CA PRO A 91 -6.78 12.46 -0.99
C PRO A 91 -7.95 12.92 -1.87
N ASP A 92 -8.19 14.22 -1.98
CA ASP A 92 -9.20 14.82 -2.86
C ASP A 92 -8.76 14.96 -4.32
N GLY A 93 -7.51 14.59 -4.64
CA GLY A 93 -6.93 14.66 -5.98
C GLY A 93 -6.37 16.04 -6.36
N THR A 94 -6.26 16.95 -5.41
CA THR A 94 -5.58 18.25 -5.61
C THR A 94 -4.08 18.12 -5.42
N LEU A 95 -3.29 19.00 -6.07
CA LEU A 95 -1.84 19.00 -5.99
C LEU A 95 -1.36 19.60 -4.68
N ASN A 96 -0.44 18.94 -4.00
CA ASN A 96 0.28 19.47 -2.83
C ASN A 96 1.67 19.98 -3.21
N GLU A 97 2.44 20.48 -2.23
CA GLU A 97 3.76 21.07 -2.44
C GLU A 97 4.94 20.08 -2.36
N GLU A 98 4.70 18.78 -2.09
CA GLU A 98 5.78 17.81 -1.84
C GLU A 98 6.74 17.67 -3.03
N PHE A 99 6.24 17.86 -4.25
CA PHE A 99 7.05 17.84 -5.47
C PHE A 99 8.10 18.98 -5.54
N LEU A 100 7.92 20.03 -4.75
CA LEU A 100 8.84 21.18 -4.70
C LEU A 100 9.98 21.01 -3.69
N THR A 101 10.06 19.90 -2.96
CA THR A 101 11.01 19.74 -1.84
C THR A 101 12.47 20.00 -2.25
N ASP A 102 12.88 19.63 -3.46
CA ASP A 102 14.25 19.82 -3.97
C ASP A 102 14.34 20.95 -5.02
N ALA A 103 13.29 21.73 -5.20
CA ALA A 103 13.22 22.78 -6.19
C ALA A 103 13.94 24.04 -5.70
N SER A 104 14.57 24.77 -6.64
CA SER A 104 15.10 26.12 -6.38
C SER A 104 13.96 27.11 -6.09
N ASP A 105 14.29 28.22 -5.45
CA ASP A 105 13.29 29.26 -5.13
C ASP A 105 12.60 29.80 -6.38
N GLU A 106 13.30 29.94 -7.48
CA GLU A 106 12.73 30.34 -8.78
C GLU A 106 11.72 29.34 -9.30
N VAL A 107 12.05 28.04 -9.26
CA VAL A 107 11.15 26.95 -9.67
C VAL A 107 9.95 26.88 -8.73
N ARG A 108 10.17 27.00 -7.43
CA ARG A 108 9.14 27.03 -6.40
C ARG A 108 8.15 28.16 -6.65
N GLN A 109 8.62 29.38 -6.85
CA GLN A 109 7.76 30.54 -7.14
C GLN A 109 6.94 30.35 -8.43
N ARG A 110 7.56 29.76 -9.47
CA ARG A 110 6.89 29.51 -10.77
C ARG A 110 5.80 28.46 -10.68
N LEU A 111 6.01 27.39 -9.93
CA LEU A 111 5.11 26.24 -9.86
C LEU A 111 4.13 26.30 -8.67
N GLN A 112 4.31 27.22 -7.73
CA GLN A 112 3.41 27.42 -6.60
C GLN A 112 1.94 27.61 -7.00
N PRO A 113 1.59 28.31 -8.10
CA PRO A 113 0.19 28.45 -8.54
C PRO A 113 -0.50 27.12 -8.90
N LEU A 114 0.24 26.04 -9.07
CA LEU A 114 -0.35 24.71 -9.32
C LEU A 114 -0.87 24.04 -8.04
N ILE A 115 -0.38 24.45 -6.87
CA ILE A 115 -0.76 23.87 -5.57
C ILE A 115 -2.25 24.16 -5.32
N GLY A 116 -2.99 23.11 -4.92
CA GLY A 116 -4.43 23.18 -4.69
C GLY A 116 -5.30 23.02 -5.94
N LEU A 117 -4.70 22.98 -7.14
CA LEU A 117 -5.46 22.70 -8.36
C LEU A 117 -5.80 21.21 -8.48
N ASP A 118 -6.94 20.90 -9.09
CA ASP A 118 -7.31 19.54 -9.47
C ASP A 118 -6.29 18.92 -10.42
N ARG A 119 -6.02 17.63 -10.26
CA ARG A 119 -5.03 16.87 -11.06
C ARG A 119 -5.21 17.03 -12.58
N PHE A 120 -6.44 17.18 -13.07
CA PHE A 120 -6.68 17.35 -14.51
C PHE A 120 -6.38 18.79 -14.99
N GLU A 121 -6.49 19.78 -14.10
CA GLU A 121 -6.04 21.14 -14.37
C GLU A 121 -4.51 21.20 -14.36
N VAL A 122 -3.87 20.56 -13.38
CA VAL A 122 -2.42 20.39 -13.34
C VAL A 122 -1.90 19.72 -14.61
N ARG A 123 -2.58 18.65 -15.08
CA ARG A 123 -2.23 17.97 -16.35
C ARG A 123 -2.17 18.93 -17.53
N ARG A 124 -3.18 19.78 -17.68
CA ARG A 124 -3.22 20.78 -18.76
C ARG A 124 -2.07 21.77 -18.64
N SER A 125 -1.85 22.31 -17.46
CA SER A 125 -0.76 23.28 -17.20
C SER A 125 0.62 22.67 -17.44
N VAL A 126 0.86 21.44 -16.99
CA VAL A 126 2.14 20.72 -17.21
C VAL A 126 2.38 20.49 -18.72
N LEU A 127 1.36 20.07 -19.48
CA LEU A 127 1.50 19.89 -20.93
C LEU A 127 1.79 21.22 -21.65
N ASP A 128 1.15 22.29 -21.26
CA ASP A 128 1.37 23.61 -21.85
C ASP A 128 2.79 24.14 -21.53
N ASP A 129 3.26 23.93 -20.31
CA ASP A 129 4.62 24.31 -19.91
C ASP A 129 5.68 23.49 -20.65
N LEU A 130 5.49 22.15 -20.75
CA LEU A 130 6.38 21.27 -21.51
C LEU A 130 6.43 21.64 -22.99
N ARG A 131 5.29 22.05 -23.57
CA ARG A 131 5.22 22.53 -24.96
C ARG A 131 5.97 23.84 -25.14
N ARG A 132 5.76 24.79 -24.23
CA ARG A 132 6.41 26.10 -24.24
C ARG A 132 7.93 25.99 -24.10
N GLU A 133 8.41 25.07 -23.27
CA GLU A 133 9.84 24.84 -23.02
C GLU A 133 10.48 23.87 -24.03
N GLY A 134 9.71 23.32 -24.98
CA GLY A 134 10.21 22.44 -26.04
C GLY A 134 10.54 20.99 -25.57
N PHE A 135 9.99 20.57 -24.44
CA PHE A 135 10.16 19.20 -23.91
C PHE A 135 9.05 18.25 -24.37
N LEU A 136 7.90 18.72 -24.78
CA LEU A 136 6.82 17.90 -25.32
C LEU A 136 7.13 17.54 -26.78
N LEU A 137 7.38 16.27 -27.07
CA LEU A 137 7.70 15.81 -28.42
C LEU A 137 6.44 15.45 -29.22
N LYS A 138 5.48 14.76 -28.57
CA LYS A 138 4.27 14.27 -29.23
C LYS A 138 3.16 14.08 -28.19
N GLU A 139 1.93 14.28 -28.61
CA GLU A 139 0.72 13.96 -27.89
C GLU A 139 -0.19 13.09 -28.76
N GLU A 140 -0.64 11.95 -28.25
CA GLU A 140 -1.47 10.99 -28.98
C GLU A 140 -2.63 10.50 -28.12
N PRO A 141 -3.81 10.29 -28.72
CA PRO A 141 -4.89 9.59 -28.02
C PRO A 141 -4.47 8.16 -27.64
N TYR A 142 -4.64 7.81 -26.38
CA TYR A 142 -4.33 6.48 -25.88
C TYR A 142 -5.51 5.91 -25.07
N ARG A 143 -5.91 4.68 -25.38
CA ARG A 143 -6.98 3.98 -24.64
C ARG A 143 -6.39 3.03 -23.64
N TYR A 144 -6.74 3.19 -22.37
CA TYR A 144 -6.34 2.30 -21.29
C TYR A 144 -7.47 2.15 -20.26
N ALA A 145 -7.42 1.07 -19.47
CA ALA A 145 -8.37 0.85 -18.40
C ALA A 145 -8.04 1.74 -17.19
N LEU A 146 -9.01 2.52 -16.75
CA LEU A 146 -8.94 3.34 -15.55
C LEU A 146 -9.75 2.70 -14.43
N GLY A 147 -9.14 2.52 -13.26
CA GLY A 147 -9.85 2.14 -12.03
C GLY A 147 -10.83 3.25 -11.65
N ARG A 148 -12.08 2.87 -11.40
CA ARG A 148 -13.11 3.81 -10.93
C ARG A 148 -13.81 3.27 -9.70
N CYS A 149 -14.20 4.17 -8.81
CA CYS A 149 -15.06 3.82 -7.70
C CYS A 149 -16.39 3.26 -8.22
N TYR A 150 -16.78 2.07 -7.76
CA TYR A 150 -18.01 1.44 -8.22
C TYR A 150 -19.28 2.19 -7.83
N ARG A 151 -19.21 3.07 -6.81
CA ARG A 151 -20.34 3.91 -6.37
C ARG A 151 -20.45 5.23 -7.13
N CYS A 152 -19.40 6.06 -7.05
CA CYS A 152 -19.44 7.43 -7.57
C CYS A 152 -18.75 7.59 -8.93
N GLN A 153 -18.15 6.53 -9.47
CA GLN A 153 -17.43 6.53 -10.76
C GLN A 153 -16.23 7.49 -10.82
N THR A 154 -15.81 8.05 -9.69
CA THR A 154 -14.58 8.85 -9.61
C THR A 154 -13.38 7.98 -9.93
N VAL A 155 -12.41 8.52 -10.64
CA VAL A 155 -11.14 7.85 -10.94
C VAL A 155 -10.38 7.65 -9.64
N VAL A 156 -9.98 6.39 -9.37
CA VAL A 156 -9.21 6.01 -8.19
C VAL A 156 -7.74 6.41 -8.37
N GLU A 157 -7.17 7.06 -7.38
CA GLU A 157 -5.75 7.41 -7.33
C GLU A 157 -5.01 6.51 -6.34
N PRO A 158 -3.85 5.95 -6.74
CA PRO A 158 -2.91 5.37 -5.76
C PRO A 158 -2.46 6.45 -4.79
N PHE A 159 -2.59 6.17 -3.49
CA PHE A 159 -2.21 7.09 -2.44
C PHE A 159 -1.39 6.36 -1.37
N PRO A 160 -0.09 6.67 -1.22
CA PRO A 160 0.76 6.05 -0.20
C PRO A 160 0.37 6.61 1.17
N THR A 161 -0.10 5.74 2.04
CA THR A 161 -0.45 6.06 3.41
C THR A 161 0.08 4.97 4.35
N PRO A 162 0.47 5.29 5.59
CA PRO A 162 0.80 4.29 6.59
C PRO A 162 -0.39 3.37 6.82
N GLN A 163 -0.13 2.08 6.85
CA GLN A 163 -1.14 1.05 7.07
C GLN A 163 -0.58 0.00 8.03
N TRP A 164 -1.49 -0.66 8.75
CA TRP A 164 -1.13 -1.80 9.60
C TRP A 164 -1.12 -3.07 8.77
N PHE A 165 -0.01 -3.82 8.85
CA PHE A 165 0.17 -5.07 8.14
C PHE A 165 0.52 -6.22 9.08
N ILE A 166 0.00 -7.41 8.77
CA ILE A 166 0.49 -8.67 9.31
C ILE A 166 1.45 -9.28 8.31
N ARG A 167 2.66 -9.62 8.75
CA ARG A 167 3.59 -10.46 7.99
C ARG A 167 3.02 -11.87 7.91
N THR A 168 2.46 -12.23 6.76
CA THR A 168 1.71 -13.47 6.60
C THR A 168 2.59 -14.69 6.37
N LYS A 169 3.74 -14.54 5.71
CA LYS A 169 4.61 -15.67 5.38
C LYS A 169 4.99 -16.54 6.58
N PRO A 170 5.44 -16.00 7.74
CA PRO A 170 5.73 -16.83 8.92
C PRO A 170 4.51 -17.54 9.52
N LEU A 171 3.30 -17.06 9.24
CA LEU A 171 2.03 -17.66 9.68
C LEU A 171 1.53 -18.70 8.67
N ALA A 172 1.79 -18.49 7.40
CA ALA A 172 1.37 -19.38 6.32
C ALA A 172 2.16 -20.71 6.32
N GLU A 173 3.45 -20.67 6.60
CA GLU A 173 4.29 -21.88 6.61
C GLU A 173 3.78 -22.96 7.58
N PRO A 174 3.48 -22.69 8.86
CA PRO A 174 2.85 -23.68 9.73
C PRO A 174 1.44 -24.08 9.26
N ALA A 175 0.67 -23.15 8.70
CA ALA A 175 -0.67 -23.42 8.23
C ALA A 175 -0.69 -24.34 6.99
N ILE A 176 0.29 -24.26 6.11
CA ILE A 176 0.51 -25.20 5.02
C ILE A 176 0.81 -26.61 5.59
N ARG A 177 1.77 -26.69 6.52
CA ARG A 177 2.18 -27.98 7.10
C ARG A 177 1.05 -28.75 7.76
N VAL A 178 0.15 -28.11 8.52
CA VAL A 178 -0.94 -28.82 9.20
C VAL A 178 -1.96 -29.40 8.23
N VAL A 179 -2.09 -28.88 7.02
CA VAL A 179 -2.91 -29.47 5.95
C VAL A 179 -2.16 -30.60 5.26
N GLU A 180 -0.88 -30.43 4.92
CA GLU A 180 -0.02 -31.48 4.36
C GLU A 180 0.07 -32.72 5.28
N GLU A 181 0.16 -32.51 6.60
CA GLU A 181 0.19 -33.55 7.62
C GLU A 181 -1.20 -34.18 7.89
N GLY A 182 -2.28 -33.67 7.28
CA GLY A 182 -3.65 -34.15 7.49
C GLY A 182 -4.24 -33.81 8.86
N ARG A 183 -3.63 -32.91 9.63
CA ARG A 183 -4.15 -32.41 10.92
C ARG A 183 -5.38 -31.53 10.71
N VAL A 184 -5.44 -30.84 9.55
CA VAL A 184 -6.62 -30.16 9.02
C VAL A 184 -6.89 -30.76 7.64
N ARG A 185 -8.07 -31.32 7.43
CA ARG A 185 -8.47 -31.90 6.16
C ARG A 185 -9.51 -31.04 5.46
N ILE A 186 -9.28 -30.73 4.20
CA ILE A 186 -10.24 -29.99 3.36
C ILE A 186 -11.08 -31.01 2.58
N ILE A 187 -12.39 -30.91 2.68
CA ILE A 187 -13.35 -31.84 2.09
C ILE A 187 -14.32 -31.06 1.20
N PRO A 188 -14.42 -31.39 -0.10
CA PRO A 188 -13.67 -32.41 -0.83
C PRO A 188 -12.21 -31.99 -1.11
N PRO A 189 -11.28 -32.94 -1.29
CA PRO A 189 -9.84 -32.67 -1.46
C PRO A 189 -9.48 -31.82 -2.69
N LEU A 190 -10.38 -31.68 -3.65
CA LEU A 190 -10.13 -30.86 -4.84
C LEU A 190 -9.76 -29.40 -4.50
N TRP A 191 -10.19 -28.91 -3.35
CA TRP A 191 -9.92 -27.54 -2.89
C TRP A 191 -8.56 -27.37 -2.21
N GLU A 192 -7.85 -28.45 -1.87
CA GLU A 192 -6.51 -28.39 -1.29
C GLU A 192 -5.51 -27.72 -2.23
N LYS A 193 -5.61 -28.01 -3.53
CA LYS A 193 -4.74 -27.36 -4.53
C LYS A 193 -4.86 -25.83 -4.48
N ASN A 194 -6.09 -25.32 -4.45
CA ASN A 194 -6.36 -23.90 -4.39
C ASN A 194 -5.83 -23.28 -3.07
N TYR A 195 -6.02 -24.01 -1.96
CA TYR A 195 -5.50 -23.60 -0.67
C TYR A 195 -3.96 -23.44 -0.70
N PHE A 196 -3.23 -24.46 -1.18
CA PHE A 196 -1.78 -24.44 -1.26
C PHE A 196 -1.26 -23.36 -2.20
N GLU A 197 -1.85 -23.23 -3.38
CA GLU A 197 -1.45 -22.22 -4.36
C GLU A 197 -1.59 -20.79 -3.78
N TRP A 198 -2.68 -20.53 -3.08
CA TRP A 198 -2.90 -19.24 -2.45
C TRP A 198 -1.95 -19.00 -1.28
N MET A 199 -1.75 -19.99 -0.39
CA MET A 199 -0.91 -19.90 0.79
C MET A 199 0.58 -19.73 0.45
N GLN A 200 1.05 -20.39 -0.61
CA GLN A 200 2.43 -20.29 -1.09
C GLN A 200 2.74 -18.89 -1.68
N ASN A 201 1.73 -18.25 -2.27
CA ASN A 201 1.85 -16.95 -2.91
C ASN A 201 1.26 -15.81 -2.05
N ILE A 202 0.98 -16.06 -0.77
CA ILE A 202 0.33 -15.10 0.11
C ILE A 202 1.17 -13.82 0.27
N LYS A 203 0.53 -12.68 0.11
CA LYS A 203 1.12 -11.36 0.39
C LYS A 203 0.81 -10.92 1.82
N ASP A 204 1.60 -10.00 2.34
CA ASP A 204 1.34 -9.39 3.64
C ASP A 204 -0.07 -8.79 3.68
N TRP A 205 -0.74 -8.99 4.81
CA TRP A 205 -2.14 -8.63 4.96
C TRP A 205 -2.29 -7.27 5.60
N CYS A 206 -2.76 -6.29 4.83
CA CYS A 206 -3.19 -5.01 5.35
C CYS A 206 -4.46 -5.21 6.20
N ILE A 207 -4.39 -4.87 7.48
CA ILE A 207 -5.49 -5.04 8.44
C ILE A 207 -6.16 -3.73 8.86
N SER A 208 -5.68 -2.58 8.44
CA SER A 208 -6.32 -1.29 8.67
C SER A 208 -7.33 -0.94 7.58
N ARG A 209 -8.42 -0.29 7.97
CA ARG A 209 -9.49 0.16 7.08
C ARG A 209 -9.90 1.58 7.45
N GLN A 210 -10.09 2.43 6.45
CA GLN A 210 -10.56 3.80 6.55
C GLN A 210 -12.10 3.81 6.35
N ILE A 211 -12.82 3.18 7.30
CA ILE A 211 -14.28 3.11 7.29
C ILE A 211 -14.81 3.51 8.66
N TRP A 212 -16.04 3.99 8.70
CA TRP A 212 -16.64 4.47 9.92
C TRP A 212 -16.87 3.36 10.97
N TRP A 213 -17.32 2.18 10.54
CA TRP A 213 -17.72 1.10 11.44
C TRP A 213 -16.67 0.00 11.51
N GLY A 214 -16.32 -0.39 12.73
CA GLY A 214 -15.39 -1.49 13.00
C GLY A 214 -14.75 -1.37 14.37
N HIS A 215 -13.83 -2.30 14.68
CA HIS A 215 -13.00 -2.25 15.88
C HIS A 215 -11.83 -1.29 15.64
N GLN A 216 -11.84 -0.14 16.31
CA GLN A 216 -10.77 0.85 16.20
C GLN A 216 -9.44 0.24 16.61
N ILE A 217 -8.39 0.55 15.88
CA ILE A 217 -7.04 0.03 16.14
C ILE A 217 -6.56 0.52 17.51
N PRO A 218 -6.12 -0.38 18.41
CA PRO A 218 -5.71 -0.04 19.76
C PRO A 218 -4.27 0.50 19.80
N ALA A 219 -4.06 1.59 19.08
CA ALA A 219 -2.79 2.31 18.99
C ALA A 219 -3.03 3.81 19.20
N TRP A 220 -2.09 4.49 19.84
CA TRP A 220 -2.14 5.91 20.14
C TRP A 220 -0.88 6.60 19.67
N TYR A 221 -1.00 7.86 19.31
CA TYR A 221 0.10 8.72 18.89
C TYR A 221 0.17 9.94 19.80
N CYS A 222 1.38 10.37 20.12
CA CYS A 222 1.62 11.49 21.01
C CYS A 222 1.75 12.79 20.21
N GLU A 223 0.88 13.76 20.44
CA GLU A 223 0.91 15.04 19.72
C GLU A 223 2.26 15.77 19.89
N SER A 224 2.87 15.68 21.07
CA SER A 224 4.17 16.32 21.32
C SER A 224 5.36 15.60 20.68
N CYS A 225 5.34 14.27 20.57
CA CYS A 225 6.42 13.48 20.00
C CYS A 225 6.32 13.30 18.48
N ASP A 226 5.11 13.33 17.96
CA ASP A 226 4.79 13.06 16.56
C ASP A 226 4.29 14.34 15.85
N VAL A 227 4.84 15.50 16.24
CA VAL A 227 4.54 16.82 15.66
C VAL A 227 4.70 16.79 14.14
N GLY A 228 3.70 17.29 13.41
CA GLY A 228 3.67 17.27 11.95
C GLY A 228 3.26 15.92 11.33
N ASN A 229 3.18 14.86 12.15
CA ASN A 229 2.69 13.55 11.73
C ASN A 229 1.24 13.25 12.19
N ILE A 230 0.64 14.14 12.95
CA ILE A 230 -0.77 14.09 13.33
C ILE A 230 -1.41 15.34 12.76
N VAL A 231 -2.16 15.17 11.66
CA VAL A 231 -2.75 16.29 10.92
C VAL A 231 -4.28 16.20 11.03
N PRO A 232 -4.96 17.25 11.48
CA PRO A 232 -6.42 17.29 11.46
C PRO A 232 -6.95 17.05 10.05
N ALA A 233 -7.93 16.17 9.90
CA ALA A 233 -8.59 15.91 8.64
C ALA A 233 -9.76 16.88 8.40
N ALA A 234 -10.04 17.25 7.14
CA ALA A 234 -11.06 18.23 6.79
C ALA A 234 -12.47 17.83 7.20
N GLU A 235 -12.75 16.53 7.26
CA GLU A 235 -14.06 15.96 7.65
C GLU A 235 -14.14 15.62 9.16
N GLY A 236 -13.15 16.04 9.94
CA GLY A 236 -12.98 15.71 11.35
C GLY A 236 -12.10 14.46 11.57
N GLY A 237 -11.51 14.34 12.77
CA GLY A 237 -10.51 13.31 13.09
C GLY A 237 -9.11 13.72 12.66
N TYR A 238 -8.24 12.72 12.45
CA TYR A 238 -6.82 12.93 12.16
C TYR A 238 -6.34 12.02 11.02
N SER A 239 -5.34 12.48 10.31
CA SER A 239 -4.51 11.68 9.42
C SER A 239 -3.15 11.44 10.09
N ILE A 240 -2.70 10.19 10.07
CA ILE A 240 -1.42 9.81 10.69
C ILE A 240 -0.33 9.75 9.62
N GLY A 241 0.73 10.49 9.85
CA GLY A 241 1.87 10.57 8.95
C GLY A 241 2.80 9.36 9.04
N ARG A 242 3.66 9.23 8.04
CA ARG A 242 4.57 8.09 7.84
C ARG A 242 5.52 7.84 9.01
N ASP A 243 5.99 8.90 9.64
CA ASP A 243 7.03 8.83 10.68
C ASP A 243 6.46 8.84 12.10
N ALA A 244 5.12 8.81 12.23
CA ALA A 244 4.46 8.69 13.52
C ALA A 244 4.77 7.34 14.17
N ARG A 245 4.99 7.36 15.48
CA ARG A 245 5.39 6.17 16.26
C ARG A 245 4.27 5.72 17.18
N PRO A 246 3.56 4.63 16.85
CA PRO A 246 2.41 4.18 17.63
C PRO A 246 2.81 3.68 19.03
N ILE A 247 1.92 3.89 19.97
CA ILE A 247 1.92 3.31 21.31
C ILE A 247 0.78 2.31 21.34
N VAL A 248 1.09 1.02 21.27
CA VAL A 248 0.08 -0.05 21.26
C VAL A 248 -0.29 -0.42 22.69
N ALA A 249 -1.58 -0.36 23.02
CA ALA A 249 -2.10 -0.71 24.34
C ALA A 249 -3.54 -1.19 24.23
N ARG A 250 -4.03 -1.99 25.20
CA ARG A 250 -5.43 -2.44 25.25
C ARG A 250 -6.40 -1.29 25.55
N GLU A 251 -5.98 -0.40 26.40
CA GLU A 251 -6.73 0.78 26.83
C GLU A 251 -5.90 2.04 26.56
N ARG A 252 -6.54 3.19 26.54
CA ARG A 252 -5.85 4.47 26.38
C ARG A 252 -4.76 4.63 27.46
N PRO A 253 -3.49 4.81 27.06
CA PRO A 253 -2.42 5.07 28.02
C PRO A 253 -2.68 6.36 28.80
N THR A 254 -2.24 6.41 30.04
CA THR A 254 -2.33 7.63 30.89
C THR A 254 -1.37 8.72 30.46
N GLY A 255 -0.35 8.37 29.68
CA GLY A 255 0.62 9.30 29.12
C GLY A 255 1.58 8.62 28.15
N CYS A 256 2.29 9.43 27.40
CA CYS A 256 3.26 8.97 26.43
C CYS A 256 4.50 8.38 27.14
N PRO A 257 4.89 7.12 26.86
CA PRO A 257 6.07 6.50 27.48
C PRO A 257 7.40 7.17 27.09
N ARG A 258 7.40 8.03 26.06
CA ARG A 258 8.59 8.72 25.55
C ARG A 258 8.81 10.07 26.22
N CYS A 259 7.75 10.84 26.46
CA CYS A 259 7.86 12.22 26.97
C CYS A 259 6.98 12.51 28.20
N GLY A 260 6.12 11.58 28.62
CA GLY A 260 5.16 11.79 29.71
C GLY A 260 3.93 12.62 29.34
N GLY A 261 3.84 13.16 28.12
CA GLY A 261 2.71 13.98 27.66
C GLY A 261 1.39 13.20 27.66
N GLN A 262 0.28 13.87 28.00
CA GLN A 262 -1.04 13.26 28.12
C GLN A 262 -1.90 13.40 26.86
N GLU A 263 -1.50 14.28 25.93
CA GLU A 263 -2.20 14.51 24.67
C GLU A 263 -1.88 13.36 23.70
N LEU A 264 -2.77 12.38 23.69
CA LEU A 264 -2.69 11.19 22.86
C LEU A 264 -3.92 11.09 21.97
N VAL A 265 -3.72 10.86 20.68
CA VAL A 265 -4.77 10.56 19.69
C VAL A 265 -4.76 9.07 19.39
N GLN A 266 -5.93 8.46 19.33
CA GLN A 266 -6.04 7.08 18.89
C GLN A 266 -5.98 7.01 17.36
N ASP A 267 -5.43 5.91 16.85
CA ASP A 267 -5.44 5.60 15.42
C ASP A 267 -6.87 5.70 14.86
N PRO A 268 -7.12 6.50 13.81
CA PRO A 268 -8.47 6.69 13.27
C PRO A 268 -9.00 5.48 12.52
N ASP A 269 -8.11 4.55 12.11
CA ASP A 269 -8.47 3.38 11.35
C ASP A 269 -9.14 2.30 12.23
N VAL A 270 -9.89 1.44 11.58
CA VAL A 270 -10.46 0.24 12.20
C VAL A 270 -9.82 -1.01 11.62
N LEU A 271 -9.93 -2.12 12.37
CA LEU A 271 -9.43 -3.42 11.91
C LEU A 271 -10.30 -3.97 10.78
N ASP A 272 -9.68 -4.64 9.84
CA ASP A 272 -10.34 -5.45 8.82
C ASP A 272 -11.31 -6.45 9.49
N THR A 273 -12.53 -6.54 8.99
CA THR A 273 -13.54 -7.50 9.48
C THR A 273 -13.01 -8.94 9.52
N TRP A 274 -12.19 -9.30 8.52
CA TRP A 274 -11.56 -10.62 8.46
C TRP A 274 -10.53 -10.87 9.57
N PHE A 275 -10.00 -9.82 10.21
CA PHE A 275 -9.11 -9.97 11.35
C PHE A 275 -9.85 -10.53 12.56
N SER A 276 -10.96 -9.90 12.97
CA SER A 276 -11.79 -10.43 14.05
C SER A 276 -12.45 -11.76 13.69
N SER A 277 -12.88 -11.94 12.43
CA SER A 277 -13.42 -13.20 11.94
C SER A 277 -12.42 -14.36 12.02
N ALA A 278 -11.13 -14.08 11.84
CA ALA A 278 -10.07 -15.09 11.95
C ALA A 278 -9.84 -15.55 13.40
N LEU A 279 -10.24 -14.78 14.39
CA LEU A 279 -10.16 -15.13 15.81
C LEU A 279 -11.37 -15.92 16.29
N TRP A 280 -12.42 -15.99 15.48
CA TRP A 280 -13.74 -16.54 15.87
C TRP A 280 -13.68 -17.92 16.56
N PRO A 281 -12.88 -18.92 16.12
CA PRO A 281 -12.87 -20.25 16.73
C PRO A 281 -12.52 -20.29 18.21
N PHE A 282 -11.84 -19.26 18.72
CA PHE A 282 -11.39 -19.20 20.10
C PHE A 282 -11.82 -17.93 20.85
N SER A 283 -11.99 -16.80 20.16
CA SER A 283 -12.42 -15.57 20.82
C SER A 283 -13.85 -15.64 21.36
N THR A 284 -14.75 -16.34 20.65
CA THR A 284 -16.13 -16.56 21.10
C THR A 284 -16.25 -17.52 22.27
N LEU A 285 -15.20 -18.28 22.54
CA LEU A 285 -15.09 -19.22 23.67
C LEU A 285 -14.39 -18.60 24.88
N GLY A 286 -14.10 -17.29 24.83
CA GLY A 286 -13.57 -16.52 25.95
C GLY A 286 -12.06 -16.24 25.93
N TRP A 287 -11.34 -16.64 24.87
CA TRP A 287 -9.93 -16.26 24.72
C TRP A 287 -9.76 -14.72 24.82
N PRO A 288 -8.73 -14.19 25.51
CA PRO A 288 -7.50 -14.87 25.97
C PRO A 288 -7.59 -15.60 27.34
N GLU A 289 -8.75 -15.64 27.97
CA GLU A 289 -8.92 -16.33 29.23
C GLU A 289 -9.08 -17.84 29.03
N GLN A 290 -8.65 -18.62 30.04
CA GLN A 290 -8.74 -20.10 30.02
C GLN A 290 -10.10 -20.54 30.54
N THR A 291 -11.15 -20.31 29.75
CA THR A 291 -12.52 -20.69 30.08
C THR A 291 -12.75 -22.20 29.95
N LYS A 292 -13.81 -22.71 30.56
CA LYS A 292 -14.23 -24.11 30.40
C LYS A 292 -14.67 -24.39 28.95
N GLU A 293 -15.35 -23.44 28.35
CA GLU A 293 -15.82 -23.51 26.97
C GLU A 293 -14.63 -23.64 26.00
N LEU A 294 -13.60 -22.84 26.19
CA LEU A 294 -12.38 -22.91 25.39
C LEU A 294 -11.67 -24.27 25.54
N GLN A 295 -11.58 -24.80 26.77
CA GLN A 295 -10.94 -26.10 27.03
C GLN A 295 -11.72 -27.29 26.44
N VAL A 296 -13.06 -27.19 26.34
CA VAL A 296 -13.91 -28.27 25.87
C VAL A 296 -14.12 -28.21 24.36
N PHE A 297 -14.32 -27.02 23.79
CA PHE A 297 -14.77 -26.85 22.40
C PHE A 297 -13.68 -26.43 21.42
N TYR A 298 -12.47 -26.09 21.89
CA TYR A 298 -11.32 -25.82 21.03
C TYR A 298 -10.30 -26.95 21.11
N PRO A 299 -9.84 -27.53 19.96
CA PRO A 299 -10.30 -27.29 18.60
C PRO A 299 -11.68 -27.90 18.33
N THR A 300 -12.41 -27.31 17.36
CA THR A 300 -13.66 -27.92 16.90
C THR A 300 -13.42 -29.10 15.95
N THR A 301 -14.41 -29.96 15.76
CA THR A 301 -14.25 -31.13 14.88
C THR A 301 -14.39 -30.75 13.41
N VAL A 302 -15.41 -29.98 13.06
CA VAL A 302 -15.75 -29.64 11.68
C VAL A 302 -16.12 -28.16 11.57
N LEU A 303 -15.56 -27.49 10.55
CA LEU A 303 -16.02 -26.22 10.05
C LEU A 303 -16.76 -26.45 8.71
N VAL A 304 -17.99 -26.00 8.59
CA VAL A 304 -18.75 -26.01 7.34
C VAL A 304 -18.73 -24.61 6.73
N THR A 305 -18.35 -24.50 5.46
CA THR A 305 -18.21 -23.20 4.80
C THR A 305 -18.32 -23.32 3.28
N ALA A 306 -18.40 -22.18 2.58
CA ALA A 306 -18.35 -22.11 1.13
C ALA A 306 -16.92 -21.87 0.61
N PHE A 307 -16.67 -22.22 -0.66
CA PHE A 307 -15.33 -22.12 -1.26
C PHE A 307 -14.84 -20.69 -1.42
N ASP A 308 -15.72 -19.73 -1.61
CA ASP A 308 -15.42 -18.32 -1.86
C ASP A 308 -14.76 -17.60 -0.66
N ILE A 309 -14.94 -18.13 0.56
CA ILE A 309 -14.29 -17.62 1.76
C ILE A 309 -13.20 -18.54 2.31
N LEU A 310 -12.75 -19.53 1.53
CA LEU A 310 -11.65 -20.42 1.91
C LEU A 310 -10.37 -19.62 2.26
N PHE A 311 -10.06 -18.59 1.48
CA PHE A 311 -8.85 -17.79 1.67
C PHE A 311 -9.03 -16.69 2.70
N PHE A 312 -10.18 -16.01 2.65
CA PHE A 312 -10.43 -14.84 3.51
C PHE A 312 -10.73 -15.22 4.94
N TRP A 313 -11.27 -16.42 5.16
CA TRP A 313 -11.70 -16.87 6.48
C TRP A 313 -10.97 -18.12 6.96
N VAL A 314 -11.09 -19.25 6.25
CA VAL A 314 -10.55 -20.53 6.71
C VAL A 314 -9.03 -20.50 6.88
N ALA A 315 -8.30 -20.07 5.86
CA ALA A 315 -6.85 -19.98 5.90
C ALA A 315 -6.38 -19.04 7.03
N ARG A 316 -7.07 -17.92 7.21
CA ARG A 316 -6.76 -16.96 8.27
C ARG A 316 -7.06 -17.51 9.66
N MET A 317 -8.16 -18.25 9.85
CA MET A 317 -8.44 -18.95 11.11
C MET A 317 -7.36 -19.97 11.45
N ILE A 318 -6.86 -20.73 10.47
CA ILE A 318 -5.77 -21.69 10.68
C ILE A 318 -4.51 -20.96 11.10
N MET A 319 -4.12 -19.90 10.40
CA MET A 319 -2.95 -19.08 10.75
C MET A 319 -3.05 -18.51 12.17
N MET A 320 -4.19 -17.91 12.51
CA MET A 320 -4.38 -17.25 13.81
C MET A 320 -4.53 -18.27 14.94
N GLY A 321 -5.20 -19.40 14.71
CA GLY A 321 -5.29 -20.50 15.68
C GLY A 321 -3.91 -21.06 16.02
N LEU A 322 -3.08 -21.34 15.03
CA LEU A 322 -1.71 -21.81 15.26
C LEU A 322 -0.85 -20.76 15.97
N LYS A 323 -1.07 -19.47 15.70
CA LYS A 323 -0.30 -18.38 16.33
C LYS A 323 -0.74 -18.08 17.76
N CYS A 324 -2.04 -18.01 18.02
CA CYS A 324 -2.61 -17.55 19.29
C CYS A 324 -2.90 -18.69 20.27
N MET A 325 -3.21 -19.88 19.75
CA MET A 325 -3.62 -21.05 20.53
C MET A 325 -2.61 -22.21 20.46
N GLU A 326 -1.56 -22.07 19.65
CA GLU A 326 -0.54 -23.12 19.42
C GLU A 326 -1.10 -24.45 18.89
N GLY A 327 -2.33 -24.41 18.37
CA GLY A 327 -3.07 -25.57 17.88
C GLY A 327 -3.96 -25.23 16.69
N VAL A 328 -4.38 -26.30 15.96
CA VAL A 328 -5.34 -26.11 14.86
C VAL A 328 -6.71 -25.72 15.39
N PRO A 329 -7.44 -24.83 14.70
CA PRO A 329 -8.76 -24.38 15.18
C PRO A 329 -9.86 -25.43 14.96
N PHE A 330 -9.68 -26.32 13.99
CA PHE A 330 -10.59 -27.40 13.62
C PHE A 330 -9.83 -28.51 12.87
N HIS A 331 -10.41 -29.72 12.84
CA HIS A 331 -9.79 -30.87 12.19
C HIS A 331 -10.27 -31.09 10.74
N GLN A 332 -11.46 -30.63 10.42
CA GLN A 332 -12.04 -30.78 9.08
C GLN A 332 -12.68 -29.47 8.61
N VAL A 333 -12.50 -29.16 7.35
CA VAL A 333 -13.18 -28.07 6.63
C VAL A 333 -14.03 -28.68 5.55
N TYR A 334 -15.34 -28.62 5.71
CA TYR A 334 -16.31 -29.11 4.75
C TYR A 334 -16.80 -27.98 3.86
N ILE A 335 -16.50 -28.07 2.57
CA ILE A 335 -16.85 -27.03 1.57
C ILE A 335 -18.04 -27.57 0.76
N HIS A 336 -19.14 -26.81 0.78
CA HIS A 336 -20.38 -27.13 0.07
C HIS A 336 -20.57 -26.34 -1.21
#